data_60d048860ca21010c44e3fdfd68f38a1
#
_entry.id   60d048860ca21010c44e3fdfd68f38a1
#
_cell.length_a   1.000
_cell.length_b   1.000
_cell.length_c   1.000
_cell.angle_alpha   90.00
_cell.angle_beta   90.00
_cell.angle_gamma   90.00
#
_symmetry.space_group_name_H-M   'P 1'
#
loop_
_entity.id
_entity.type
_entity.pdbx_description
1 polymer ?
#
loop_
_entity_poly.entity_id
_entity_poly.type
_entity_poly.pdbx_seq_one_letter_code
_entity_poly.pdbx_strand_id
1 'polypeptide(L)'
;MGGGAGTVKTADYLERRYAAEETASPKYRHEDKYLCDSMQNAVLKARAGAILKRDGHTAQDGFYRVRSLYFDSIHDSCYYENEDGIGERDKYRIRIYNADPTHIFLEKKSKKRQMTLKQSCRIDEPLCRRLMNGRPVGNISGMNRELQSLLVQMQTRAMRPAVIVEYTRYPFVEANGNVRVTFDEDIESSADAAGFLEKRITCRPVLGTGMSVLEVKWDEFLPGYIKNFIQLDSLQWGSFSKYYLCRKYNAYGGIRI
;
A
#
# COMPACT_ATOMS: atom_id res chain seq x y z
N MET A 1 -17.89 19.88 17.43
CA MET A 1 -17.89 20.26 16.01
C MET A 1 -16.48 20.61 15.61
N GLY A 2 -15.74 19.73 14.96
CA GLY A 2 -14.31 19.93 14.65
C GLY A 2 -13.72 18.82 13.73
N GLY A 3 -14.50 18.23 12.83
CA GLY A 3 -14.06 17.10 12.01
C GLY A 3 -13.87 17.35 10.50
N GLY A 4 -14.13 18.54 10.00
CA GLY A 4 -14.24 18.76 8.55
C GLY A 4 -12.97 19.24 7.82
N ALA A 5 -12.09 19.97 8.47
CA ALA A 5 -11.01 20.68 7.78
C ALA A 5 -9.77 19.79 7.45
N GLY A 6 -9.53 18.73 8.22
CA GLY A 6 -8.41 17.83 7.99
C GLY A 6 -8.64 16.84 6.84
N THR A 7 -9.88 16.41 6.67
CA THR A 7 -10.29 15.43 5.64
C THR A 7 -10.22 16.05 4.22
N VAL A 8 -10.60 17.32 4.08
CA VAL A 8 -10.59 18.03 2.78
C VAL A 8 -9.16 18.23 2.26
N LYS A 9 -8.19 18.58 3.14
CA LYS A 9 -6.79 18.78 2.73
C LYS A 9 -6.11 17.48 2.26
N THR A 10 -6.41 16.36 2.92
CA THR A 10 -5.85 15.05 2.53
C THR A 10 -6.43 14.58 1.20
N ALA A 11 -7.74 14.81 0.96
CA ALA A 11 -8.41 14.46 -0.29
C ALA A 11 -7.86 15.26 -1.48
N ASP A 12 -7.78 16.58 -1.37
CA ASP A 12 -7.28 17.48 -2.42
C ASP A 12 -5.82 17.18 -2.80
N TYR A 13 -5.01 16.74 -1.82
CA TYR A 13 -3.66 16.32 -2.09
C TYR A 13 -3.55 14.97 -2.78
N LEU A 14 -4.33 14.01 -2.32
CA LEU A 14 -4.36 12.71 -3.00
C LEU A 14 -4.76 12.90 -4.47
N GLU A 15 -5.68 13.81 -4.77
CA GLU A 15 -6.01 14.19 -6.15
C GLU A 15 -4.80 14.72 -6.92
N ARG A 16 -4.09 15.71 -6.38
CA ARG A 16 -2.93 16.31 -7.05
C ARG A 16 -1.79 15.31 -7.25
N ARG A 17 -1.55 14.45 -6.26
CA ARG A 17 -0.54 13.41 -6.35
C ARG A 17 -0.89 12.38 -7.41
N TYR A 18 -2.13 11.91 -7.43
CA TYR A 18 -2.55 10.92 -8.43
C TYR A 18 -2.65 11.52 -9.82
N ALA A 19 -3.08 12.76 -9.95
CA ALA A 19 -3.00 13.49 -11.22
C ALA A 19 -1.54 13.63 -11.70
N ALA A 20 -0.58 13.87 -10.80
CA ALA A 20 0.84 13.91 -11.14
C ALA A 20 1.41 12.50 -11.44
N GLU A 21 0.94 11.46 -10.75
CA GLU A 21 1.31 10.07 -11.03
C GLU A 21 0.69 9.55 -12.34
N GLU A 22 -0.53 9.99 -12.71
CA GLU A 22 -1.17 9.67 -13.99
C GLU A 22 -0.47 10.32 -15.20
N THR A 23 0.17 11.47 -15.01
CA THR A 23 0.90 12.17 -16.09
C THR A 23 2.36 11.73 -16.20
N ALA A 24 2.94 11.14 -15.17
CA ALA A 24 4.31 10.66 -15.18
C ALA A 24 4.39 9.25 -15.78
N SER A 25 5.33 9.03 -16.70
CA SER A 25 5.62 7.67 -17.19
C SER A 25 5.98 6.76 -16.02
N PRO A 26 5.37 5.55 -15.92
CA PRO A 26 5.63 4.63 -14.83
C PRO A 26 7.12 4.28 -14.77
N LYS A 27 7.77 4.53 -13.62
CA LYS A 27 9.21 4.29 -13.42
C LYS A 27 9.42 3.23 -12.36
N TYR A 28 10.36 2.32 -12.60
CA TYR A 28 10.83 1.37 -11.60
C TYR A 28 11.61 2.10 -10.50
N ARG A 29 11.35 1.74 -9.26
CA ARG A 29 11.96 2.32 -8.06
C ARG A 29 12.54 1.23 -7.17
N HIS A 30 13.62 1.55 -6.48
CA HIS A 30 14.15 0.72 -5.40
C HIS A 30 13.20 0.76 -4.19
N GLU A 31 13.16 -0.34 -3.44
CA GLU A 31 12.30 -0.46 -2.25
C GLU A 31 12.94 -1.43 -1.26
N ASP A 32 13.39 -0.89 -0.12
CA ASP A 32 13.83 -1.69 1.04
C ASP A 32 12.79 -1.67 2.14
N LYS A 33 12.72 -2.77 2.88
CA LYS A 33 11.81 -2.94 4.00
C LYS A 33 12.50 -3.54 5.19
N TYR A 34 12.10 -3.07 6.36
CA TYR A 34 12.63 -3.50 7.64
C TYR A 34 11.49 -3.75 8.61
N LEU A 35 11.58 -4.83 9.38
CA LEU A 35 10.72 -5.06 10.52
C LEU A 35 11.32 -4.34 11.71
N CYS A 36 10.51 -3.52 12.40
CA CYS A 36 10.93 -2.74 13.56
C CYS A 36 10.09 -3.12 14.77
N ASP A 37 10.73 -3.29 15.92
CA ASP A 37 10.04 -3.27 17.20
C ASP A 37 9.66 -1.84 17.63
N SER A 38 8.97 -1.70 18.76
CA SER A 38 8.48 -0.40 19.25
C SER A 38 9.60 0.61 19.55
N MET A 39 10.74 0.13 20.07
CA MET A 39 11.89 0.98 20.39
C MET A 39 12.58 1.45 19.12
N GLN A 40 12.89 0.53 18.21
CA GLN A 40 13.48 0.83 16.91
C GLN A 40 12.60 1.81 16.13
N ASN A 41 11.28 1.56 16.09
CA ASN A 41 10.32 2.44 15.43
C ASN A 41 10.34 3.86 16.01
N ALA A 42 10.32 4.00 17.33
CA ALA A 42 10.36 5.32 18.00
C ALA A 42 11.65 6.08 17.66
N VAL A 43 12.82 5.42 17.77
CA VAL A 43 14.12 6.00 17.45
C VAL A 43 14.19 6.43 15.97
N LEU A 44 13.80 5.56 15.06
CA LEU A 44 13.87 5.84 13.61
C LEU A 44 12.89 6.94 13.20
N LYS A 45 11.69 6.99 13.79
CA LYS A 45 10.72 8.08 13.55
C LYS A 45 11.25 9.40 14.05
N ALA A 46 11.86 9.44 15.22
CA ALA A 46 12.48 10.66 15.76
C ALA A 46 13.62 11.15 14.86
N ARG A 47 14.52 10.25 14.43
CA ARG A 47 15.60 10.57 13.48
C ARG A 47 15.04 11.08 12.14
N ALA A 48 14.03 10.39 11.57
CA ALA A 48 13.39 10.79 10.33
C ALA A 48 12.76 12.18 10.46
N GLY A 49 12.06 12.47 11.57
CA GLY A 49 11.46 13.77 11.84
C GLY A 49 12.46 14.92 12.00
N ALA A 50 13.71 14.62 12.38
CA ALA A 50 14.77 15.61 12.50
C ALA A 50 15.43 16.00 11.17
N ILE A 51 15.46 15.08 10.18
CA ILE A 51 16.22 15.27 8.93
C ILE A 51 15.36 15.29 7.66
N LEU A 52 14.16 14.71 7.69
CA LEU A 52 13.28 14.63 6.55
C LEU A 52 12.05 15.53 6.72
N LYS A 53 11.49 15.96 5.61
CA LYS A 53 10.20 16.66 5.63
C LYS A 53 9.07 15.67 5.80
N ARG A 54 8.09 16.03 6.63
CA ARG A 54 6.83 15.30 6.63
C ARG A 54 6.18 15.43 5.25
N ASP A 55 5.58 14.36 4.79
CA ASP A 55 4.79 14.42 3.58
C ASP A 55 3.65 15.42 3.80
N GLY A 56 3.59 16.51 3.00
CA GLY A 56 2.64 17.64 3.16
C GLY A 56 1.15 17.25 3.08
N HIS A 57 0.88 16.00 3.01
CA HIS A 57 -0.38 15.33 2.77
C HIS A 57 -0.96 14.68 4.02
N THR A 58 -0.19 14.68 5.07
CA THR A 58 -0.67 14.23 6.36
C THR A 58 -1.53 15.33 7.01
N ALA A 59 -2.60 14.94 7.69
CA ALA A 59 -3.32 15.82 8.62
C ALA A 59 -2.34 16.36 9.68
N GLN A 60 -2.81 17.25 10.55
CA GLN A 60 -1.99 17.82 11.64
C GLN A 60 -1.30 16.73 12.49
N ASP A 61 -1.90 15.54 12.58
CA ASP A 61 -1.38 14.38 13.32
C ASP A 61 -0.19 13.69 12.62
N GLY A 62 0.13 14.07 11.39
CA GLY A 62 1.29 13.57 10.66
C GLY A 62 1.16 12.13 10.13
N PHE A 63 -0.05 11.56 10.08
CA PHE A 63 -0.31 10.23 9.54
C PHE A 63 -1.64 10.15 8.77
N TYR A 64 -1.87 9.03 8.10
CA TYR A 64 -3.16 8.66 7.53
C TYR A 64 -3.35 7.15 7.54
N ARG A 65 -4.60 6.70 7.52
CA ARG A 65 -4.94 5.29 7.38
C ARG A 65 -4.98 4.88 5.91
N VAL A 66 -4.47 3.70 5.64
CA VAL A 66 -4.49 3.09 4.30
C VAL A 66 -5.28 1.80 4.38
N ARG A 67 -6.34 1.70 3.59
CA ARG A 67 -7.10 0.45 3.42
C ARG A 67 -6.97 -0.02 1.99
N SER A 68 -6.61 -1.29 1.80
CA SER A 68 -6.43 -1.90 0.48
C SER A 68 -7.12 -3.25 0.42
N LEU A 69 -7.99 -3.45 -0.57
CA LEU A 69 -8.55 -4.74 -0.93
C LEU A 69 -7.66 -5.36 -2.01
N TYR A 70 -6.96 -6.42 -1.67
CA TYR A 70 -6.13 -7.16 -2.61
C TYR A 70 -6.92 -8.21 -3.37
N PHE A 71 -6.50 -8.45 -4.60
CA PHE A 71 -7.05 -9.47 -5.47
C PHE A 71 -6.03 -10.58 -5.69
N ASP A 72 -6.52 -11.80 -5.85
CA ASP A 72 -5.74 -12.96 -6.25
C ASP A 72 -6.52 -13.81 -7.25
N SER A 73 -5.83 -14.67 -7.98
CA SER A 73 -6.48 -15.63 -8.85
C SER A 73 -7.22 -16.71 -8.05
N ILE A 74 -8.07 -17.48 -8.71
CA ILE A 74 -8.78 -18.61 -8.09
C ILE A 74 -7.83 -19.65 -7.48
N HIS A 75 -6.58 -19.69 -7.95
CA HIS A 75 -5.55 -20.61 -7.48
C HIS A 75 -4.55 -19.97 -6.52
N ASP A 76 -4.86 -18.77 -5.97
CA ASP A 76 -3.98 -18.01 -5.08
C ASP A 76 -2.56 -17.78 -5.66
N SER A 77 -2.48 -17.54 -6.97
CA SER A 77 -1.19 -17.43 -7.68
C SER A 77 -0.29 -16.32 -7.12
N CYS A 78 -0.85 -15.15 -6.77
CA CYS A 78 -0.06 -14.05 -6.20
C CYS A 78 0.48 -14.39 -4.79
N TYR A 79 -0.24 -15.23 -4.04
CA TYR A 79 0.21 -15.72 -2.74
C TYR A 79 1.41 -16.65 -2.92
N TYR A 80 1.29 -17.69 -3.76
CA TYR A 80 2.36 -18.66 -4.00
C TYR A 80 3.57 -18.03 -4.71
N GLU A 81 3.38 -17.16 -5.70
CA GLU A 81 4.47 -16.38 -6.32
C GLU A 81 5.29 -15.59 -5.27
N ASN A 82 4.64 -15.16 -4.17
CA ASN A 82 5.34 -14.47 -3.10
C ASN A 82 6.05 -15.44 -2.14
N GLU A 83 5.44 -16.58 -1.82
CA GLU A 83 6.00 -17.61 -0.96
C GLU A 83 7.24 -18.23 -1.60
N ASP A 84 7.16 -18.58 -2.87
CA ASP A 84 8.25 -19.17 -3.67
C ASP A 84 9.34 -18.16 -4.04
N GLY A 85 9.18 -16.89 -3.67
CA GLY A 85 10.17 -15.85 -3.93
C GLY A 85 10.34 -15.49 -5.40
N ILE A 86 9.33 -15.75 -6.26
CA ILE A 86 9.41 -15.47 -7.70
C ILE A 86 9.79 -14.00 -7.94
N GLY A 87 10.86 -13.79 -8.73
CA GLY A 87 11.46 -12.48 -8.93
C GLY A 87 10.59 -11.50 -9.72
N GLU A 88 9.73 -12.00 -10.60
CA GLU A 88 8.78 -11.20 -11.39
C GLU A 88 7.36 -11.57 -10.99
N ARG A 89 6.63 -10.62 -10.40
CA ARG A 89 5.26 -10.84 -9.93
C ARG A 89 4.44 -9.57 -9.89
N ASP A 90 3.14 -9.72 -10.07
CA ASP A 90 2.16 -8.65 -10.05
C ASP A 90 1.21 -8.79 -8.85
N LYS A 91 0.80 -7.66 -8.28
CA LYS A 91 -0.25 -7.61 -7.27
C LYS A 91 -1.27 -6.54 -7.64
N TYR A 92 -2.52 -6.90 -7.55
CA TYR A 92 -3.65 -6.00 -7.84
C TYR A 92 -4.38 -5.66 -6.57
N ARG A 93 -4.77 -4.39 -6.43
CA ARG A 93 -5.55 -3.94 -5.28
C ARG A 93 -6.40 -2.72 -5.60
N ILE A 94 -7.50 -2.58 -4.89
CA ILE A 94 -8.21 -1.31 -4.77
C ILE A 94 -7.76 -0.66 -3.47
N ARG A 95 -7.59 0.66 -3.46
CA ARG A 95 -7.14 1.42 -2.29
C ARG A 95 -7.99 2.64 -2.02
N ILE A 96 -8.26 2.87 -0.73
CA ILE A 96 -8.84 4.10 -0.19
C ILE A 96 -7.98 4.59 0.98
N TYR A 97 -8.17 5.85 1.34
CA TYR A 97 -7.45 6.50 2.44
C TYR A 97 -8.44 7.04 3.47
N ASN A 98 -8.13 6.90 4.76
CA ASN A 98 -8.95 7.34 5.90
C ASN A 98 -10.39 6.82 5.86
N ALA A 99 -10.60 5.64 5.26
CA ALA A 99 -11.92 5.06 5.00
C ALA A 99 -12.87 6.00 4.21
N ASP A 100 -12.30 6.84 3.33
CA ASP A 100 -13.04 7.78 2.50
C ASP A 100 -13.21 7.18 1.09
N PRO A 101 -14.46 6.88 0.67
CA PRO A 101 -14.74 6.29 -0.64
C PRO A 101 -14.79 7.33 -1.78
N THR A 102 -14.57 8.60 -1.52
CA THR A 102 -14.58 9.64 -2.58
C THR A 102 -13.42 9.49 -3.54
N HIS A 103 -12.31 8.87 -3.09
CA HIS A 103 -11.08 8.67 -3.86
C HIS A 103 -10.67 7.20 -3.84
N ILE A 104 -11.13 6.47 -4.85
CA ILE A 104 -10.87 5.03 -4.99
C ILE A 104 -9.88 4.80 -6.12
N PHE A 105 -8.83 4.03 -5.84
CA PHE A 105 -7.77 3.73 -6.82
C PHE A 105 -7.64 2.24 -7.06
N LEU A 106 -7.69 1.83 -8.32
CA LEU A 106 -7.25 0.51 -8.76
C LEU A 106 -5.76 0.59 -9.05
N GLU A 107 -4.97 -0.23 -8.38
CA GLU A 107 -3.51 -0.23 -8.48
C GLU A 107 -2.98 -1.61 -8.86
N LYS A 108 -1.99 -1.63 -9.76
CA LYS A 108 -1.12 -2.77 -10.02
C LYS A 108 0.28 -2.43 -9.52
N LYS A 109 0.86 -3.32 -8.72
CA LYS A 109 2.25 -3.27 -8.31
C LYS A 109 3.00 -4.44 -8.96
N SER A 110 3.88 -4.13 -9.89
CA SER A 110 4.79 -5.08 -10.52
C SER A 110 6.12 -5.07 -9.78
N LYS A 111 6.63 -6.23 -9.42
CA LYS A 111 7.99 -6.40 -8.91
C LYS A 111 8.81 -7.10 -9.97
N LYS A 112 10.01 -6.57 -10.22
CA LYS A 112 11.01 -7.19 -11.06
C LYS A 112 12.33 -7.16 -10.33
N ARG A 113 12.77 -8.34 -9.85
CA ARG A 113 13.91 -8.47 -8.93
C ARG A 113 13.71 -7.61 -7.67
N GLN A 114 14.58 -6.59 -7.44
CA GLN A 114 14.49 -5.68 -6.30
C GLN A 114 13.75 -4.37 -6.60
N MET A 115 13.32 -4.17 -7.85
CA MET A 115 12.65 -2.95 -8.28
C MET A 115 11.14 -3.12 -8.35
N THR A 116 10.41 -2.05 -8.09
CA THR A 116 8.96 -2.03 -8.12
C THR A 116 8.42 -0.93 -9.02
N LEU A 117 7.40 -1.27 -9.79
CA LEU A 117 6.63 -0.37 -10.63
C LEU A 117 5.19 -0.32 -10.12
N LYS A 118 4.62 0.88 -10.03
CA LYS A 118 3.22 1.06 -9.67
C LYS A 118 2.48 1.71 -10.84
N GLN A 119 1.37 1.10 -11.26
CA GLN A 119 0.35 1.69 -12.10
C GLN A 119 -0.89 1.96 -11.26
N SER A 120 -1.55 3.09 -11.44
CA SER A 120 -2.68 3.51 -10.62
C SER A 120 -3.71 4.22 -11.46
N CYS A 121 -4.98 3.83 -11.36
CA CYS A 121 -6.10 4.47 -12.05
C CYS A 121 -7.18 4.80 -11.03
N ARG A 122 -7.76 6.00 -11.10
CA ARG A 122 -8.96 6.33 -10.35
C ARG A 122 -10.15 5.56 -10.91
N ILE A 123 -10.98 5.02 -10.04
CA ILE A 123 -12.22 4.34 -10.39
C ILE A 123 -13.38 4.91 -9.58
N ASP A 124 -14.60 4.78 -10.09
CA ASP A 124 -15.79 5.16 -9.38
C ASP A 124 -16.29 4.06 -8.43
N GLU A 125 -17.20 4.41 -7.56
CA GLU A 125 -17.77 3.46 -6.58
C GLU A 125 -18.56 2.32 -7.25
N PRO A 126 -19.35 2.52 -8.31
CA PRO A 126 -20.03 1.43 -9.03
C PRO A 126 -19.05 0.38 -9.55
N LEU A 127 -17.94 0.78 -10.18
CA LEU A 127 -16.91 -0.14 -10.64
C LEU A 127 -16.21 -0.82 -9.47
N CYS A 128 -15.90 -0.08 -8.41
CA CYS A 128 -15.34 -0.65 -7.18
C CYS A 128 -16.22 -1.77 -6.61
N ARG A 129 -17.51 -1.51 -6.41
CA ARG A 129 -18.47 -2.51 -5.90
C ARG A 129 -18.60 -3.72 -6.81
N ARG A 130 -18.51 -3.52 -8.11
CA ARG A 130 -18.51 -4.62 -9.09
C ARG A 130 -17.30 -5.52 -8.92
N LEU A 131 -16.11 -4.95 -8.78
CA LEU A 131 -14.86 -5.66 -8.54
C LEU A 131 -14.86 -6.36 -7.16
N MET A 132 -15.35 -5.69 -6.11
CA MET A 132 -15.52 -6.26 -4.76
C MET A 132 -16.38 -7.53 -4.75
N ASN A 133 -17.37 -7.59 -5.63
CA ASN A 133 -18.26 -8.76 -5.77
C ASN A 133 -17.69 -9.83 -6.73
N GLY A 134 -16.46 -9.67 -7.22
CA GLY A 134 -15.86 -10.59 -8.18
C GLY A 134 -16.60 -10.68 -9.52
N ARG A 135 -17.41 -9.67 -9.86
CA ARG A 135 -18.22 -9.66 -11.09
C ARG A 135 -17.40 -9.16 -12.26
N PRO A 136 -17.49 -9.81 -13.44
CA PRO A 136 -16.84 -9.33 -14.64
C PRO A 136 -17.24 -7.90 -14.97
N VAL A 137 -16.30 -7.11 -15.43
CA VAL A 137 -16.56 -5.76 -15.95
C VAL A 137 -16.93 -5.91 -17.43
N GLY A 138 -18.12 -5.48 -17.78
CA GLY A 138 -18.65 -5.62 -19.14
C GLY A 138 -17.95 -4.69 -20.15
N ASN A 139 -18.68 -3.72 -20.71
CA ASN A 139 -18.09 -2.77 -21.67
C ASN A 139 -17.08 -1.84 -21.02
N ILE A 140 -15.83 -1.91 -21.43
CA ILE A 140 -14.71 -1.08 -20.97
C ILE A 140 -14.23 -0.06 -22.02
N SER A 141 -14.88 -0.01 -23.20
CA SER A 141 -14.41 0.78 -24.37
C SER A 141 -14.36 2.30 -24.13
N GLY A 142 -15.16 2.80 -23.18
CA GLY A 142 -15.16 4.23 -22.80
C GLY A 142 -14.18 4.61 -21.70
N MET A 143 -13.42 3.66 -21.14
CA MET A 143 -12.46 3.89 -20.08
C MET A 143 -11.09 4.30 -20.65
N ASN A 144 -10.24 4.92 -19.82
CA ASN A 144 -8.87 5.21 -20.25
C ASN A 144 -8.07 3.91 -20.48
N ARG A 145 -7.02 4.00 -21.31
CA ARG A 145 -6.22 2.85 -21.75
C ARG A 145 -5.61 2.06 -20.61
N GLU A 146 -5.13 2.75 -19.59
CA GLU A 146 -4.47 2.10 -18.45
C GLU A 146 -5.47 1.28 -17.63
N LEU A 147 -6.64 1.86 -17.37
CA LEU A 147 -7.71 1.18 -16.67
C LEU A 147 -8.20 -0.04 -17.46
N GLN A 148 -8.41 0.10 -18.79
CA GLN A 148 -8.74 -1.04 -19.66
C GLN A 148 -7.70 -2.15 -19.54
N SER A 149 -6.41 -1.81 -19.63
CA SER A 149 -5.31 -2.78 -19.51
C SER A 149 -5.34 -3.51 -18.17
N LEU A 150 -5.53 -2.80 -17.06
CA LEU A 150 -5.61 -3.41 -15.72
C LEU A 150 -6.82 -4.36 -15.60
N LEU A 151 -7.98 -3.94 -16.07
CA LEU A 151 -9.20 -4.75 -16.03
C LEU A 151 -9.09 -6.02 -16.86
N VAL A 152 -8.52 -5.92 -18.08
CA VAL A 152 -8.26 -7.09 -18.94
C VAL A 152 -7.32 -8.07 -18.25
N GLN A 153 -6.21 -7.59 -17.67
CA GLN A 153 -5.27 -8.45 -16.95
C GLN A 153 -5.92 -9.12 -15.72
N MET A 154 -6.78 -8.42 -14.99
CA MET A 154 -7.51 -9.00 -13.87
C MET A 154 -8.50 -10.07 -14.33
N GLN A 155 -9.21 -9.84 -15.44
CA GLN A 155 -10.16 -10.81 -16.00
C GLN A 155 -9.46 -12.06 -16.55
N THR A 156 -8.38 -11.89 -17.31
CA THR A 156 -7.63 -13.04 -17.88
C THR A 156 -6.99 -13.92 -16.81
N ARG A 157 -6.66 -13.38 -15.65
CA ARG A 157 -6.15 -14.12 -14.49
C ARG A 157 -7.27 -14.57 -13.53
N ALA A 158 -8.54 -14.36 -13.87
CA ALA A 158 -9.69 -14.63 -13.00
C ALA A 158 -9.52 -14.09 -11.57
N MET A 159 -9.06 -12.82 -11.45
CA MET A 159 -8.79 -12.17 -10.19
C MET A 159 -10.08 -11.93 -9.41
N ARG A 160 -10.07 -12.29 -8.12
CA ARG A 160 -11.17 -12.10 -7.17
C ARG A 160 -10.67 -11.44 -5.88
N PRO A 161 -11.55 -10.77 -5.11
CA PRO A 161 -11.17 -10.24 -3.80
C PRO A 161 -10.61 -11.34 -2.91
N ALA A 162 -9.49 -11.07 -2.27
CA ALA A 162 -8.76 -12.05 -1.45
C ALA A 162 -8.64 -11.64 0.02
N VAL A 163 -8.22 -10.39 0.30
CA VAL A 163 -8.02 -9.93 1.67
C VAL A 163 -7.99 -8.40 1.72
N ILE A 164 -8.56 -7.82 2.77
CA ILE A 164 -8.35 -6.41 3.14
C ILE A 164 -7.11 -6.31 4.02
N VAL A 165 -6.28 -5.33 3.73
CA VAL A 165 -5.13 -4.90 4.52
C VAL A 165 -5.36 -3.46 4.94
N GLU A 166 -5.38 -3.21 6.24
CA GLU A 166 -5.48 -1.85 6.81
C GLU A 166 -4.27 -1.57 7.69
N TYR A 167 -3.80 -0.31 7.71
CA TYR A 167 -2.68 0.12 8.54
C TYR A 167 -2.60 1.65 8.65
N THR A 168 -1.93 2.12 9.70
CA THR A 168 -1.60 3.53 9.91
C THR A 168 -0.23 3.83 9.27
N ARG A 169 -0.12 4.90 8.48
CA ARG A 169 1.11 5.28 7.79
C ARG A 169 1.62 6.65 8.22
N TYR A 170 2.87 6.70 8.63
CA TYR A 170 3.63 7.93 8.91
C TYR A 170 4.65 8.16 7.78
N PRO A 171 4.39 9.05 6.82
CA PRO A 171 5.24 9.28 5.67
C PRO A 171 6.17 10.48 5.83
N PHE A 172 7.43 10.30 5.40
CA PHE A 172 8.43 11.34 5.26
C PHE A 172 8.97 11.34 3.85
N VAL A 173 9.41 12.51 3.37
CA VAL A 173 9.90 12.69 2.01
C VAL A 173 11.20 13.48 1.98
N GLU A 174 12.04 13.18 0.98
CA GLU A 174 13.24 13.90 0.63
C GLU A 174 13.29 14.07 -0.88
N ALA A 175 13.48 15.30 -1.34
CA ALA A 175 13.51 15.62 -2.76
C ALA A 175 14.73 15.01 -3.47
N ASN A 176 15.89 15.02 -2.80
CA ASN A 176 17.11 14.42 -3.34
C ASN A 176 16.96 12.90 -3.43
N GLY A 177 17.08 12.36 -4.65
CA GLY A 177 16.86 10.95 -4.93
C GLY A 177 15.39 10.52 -4.92
N ASN A 178 14.46 11.48 -4.82
CA ASN A 178 13.00 11.24 -4.70
C ASN A 178 12.70 10.20 -3.61
N VAL A 179 13.32 10.36 -2.42
CA VAL A 179 13.22 9.37 -1.36
C VAL A 179 11.90 9.52 -0.62
N ARG A 180 11.28 8.38 -0.33
CA ARG A 180 10.12 8.28 0.55
C ARG A 180 10.38 7.25 1.63
N VAL A 181 10.31 7.69 2.87
CA VAL A 181 10.41 6.84 4.07
C VAL A 181 9.04 6.76 4.72
N THR A 182 8.54 5.56 4.96
CA THR A 182 7.23 5.38 5.60
C THR A 182 7.32 4.37 6.73
N PHE A 183 6.67 4.68 7.85
CA PHE A 183 6.46 3.75 8.95
C PHE A 183 5.01 3.29 8.90
N ASP A 184 4.80 2.00 8.74
CA ASP A 184 3.48 1.39 8.68
C ASP A 184 3.24 0.61 9.96
N GLU A 185 2.31 1.11 10.77
CA GLU A 185 1.94 0.59 12.09
C GLU A 185 0.53 0.00 12.06
N ASP A 186 0.18 -0.76 13.09
CA ASP A 186 -1.15 -1.35 13.25
C ASP A 186 -1.60 -2.07 12.00
N ILE A 187 -0.72 -2.96 11.47
CA ILE A 187 -1.05 -3.71 10.26
C ILE A 187 -2.06 -4.79 10.62
N GLU A 188 -3.25 -4.65 10.04
CA GLU A 188 -4.40 -5.47 10.32
C GLU A 188 -4.94 -6.10 9.03
N SER A 189 -5.69 -7.19 9.16
CA SER A 189 -6.35 -7.85 8.05
C SER A 189 -7.83 -8.12 8.32
N SER A 190 -8.64 -8.14 7.26
CA SER A 190 -10.01 -8.61 7.26
C SER A 190 -10.29 -9.48 6.04
N ALA A 191 -11.04 -10.57 6.24
CA ALA A 191 -11.55 -11.39 5.15
C ALA A 191 -12.88 -10.86 4.58
N ASP A 192 -13.50 -9.89 5.25
CA ASP A 192 -14.78 -9.30 4.83
C ASP A 192 -14.59 -8.28 3.71
N ALA A 193 -14.45 -8.77 2.48
CA ALA A 193 -14.32 -7.93 1.30
C ALA A 193 -15.54 -7.03 1.06
N ALA A 194 -16.74 -7.46 1.51
CA ALA A 194 -17.99 -6.70 1.34
C ALA A 194 -17.97 -5.39 2.15
N GLY A 195 -17.33 -5.40 3.31
CA GLY A 195 -17.19 -4.23 4.18
C GLY A 195 -16.11 -3.22 3.73
N PHE A 196 -15.43 -3.42 2.60
CA PHE A 196 -14.28 -2.59 2.20
C PHE A 196 -14.55 -1.08 2.19
N LEU A 197 -15.73 -0.65 1.76
CA LEU A 197 -16.13 0.77 1.68
C LEU A 197 -16.78 1.28 2.97
N GLU A 198 -17.03 0.41 3.94
CA GLU A 198 -17.64 0.80 5.20
C GLU A 198 -16.68 1.65 6.05
N LYS A 199 -17.21 2.60 6.79
CA LYS A 199 -16.42 3.48 7.65
C LYS A 199 -15.63 2.69 8.70
N ARG A 200 -16.21 1.61 9.24
CA ARG A 200 -15.58 0.71 10.21
C ARG A 200 -15.75 -0.73 9.75
N ILE A 201 -14.67 -1.48 9.82
CA ILE A 201 -14.65 -2.92 9.51
C ILE A 201 -13.97 -3.66 10.67
N THR A 202 -14.32 -4.92 10.82
CA THR A 202 -13.65 -5.78 11.80
C THR A 202 -12.33 -6.26 11.19
N CYS A 203 -11.23 -5.85 11.83
CA CYS A 203 -9.88 -6.26 11.46
C CYS A 203 -9.20 -7.00 12.61
N ARG A 204 -8.18 -7.79 12.28
CA ARG A 204 -7.32 -8.50 13.24
C ARG A 204 -5.86 -8.13 12.99
N PRO A 205 -5.08 -7.80 14.03
CA PRO A 205 -3.65 -7.55 13.91
C PRO A 205 -2.92 -8.77 13.32
N VAL A 206 -1.97 -8.53 12.42
CA VAL A 206 -1.17 -9.60 11.79
C VAL A 206 0.30 -9.60 12.24
N LEU A 207 0.72 -8.56 12.94
CA LEU A 207 2.03 -8.48 13.60
C LEU A 207 1.86 -8.48 15.12
N GLY A 208 2.93 -8.82 15.83
CA GLY A 208 3.00 -8.68 17.27
C GLY A 208 2.79 -7.22 17.73
N THR A 209 2.35 -7.04 18.96
CA THR A 209 2.13 -5.72 19.56
C THR A 209 3.39 -4.86 19.47
N GLY A 210 3.26 -3.64 18.97
CA GLY A 210 4.37 -2.69 18.81
C GLY A 210 5.27 -2.94 17.60
N MET A 211 5.04 -3.99 16.82
CA MET A 211 5.78 -4.25 15.59
C MET A 211 5.27 -3.38 14.45
N SER A 212 6.19 -2.87 13.64
CA SER A 212 5.91 -2.00 12.50
C SER A 212 6.80 -2.33 11.31
N VAL A 213 6.46 -1.81 10.14
CA VAL A 213 7.26 -1.96 8.92
C VAL A 213 7.77 -0.61 8.46
N LEU A 214 9.09 -0.42 8.50
CA LEU A 214 9.76 0.68 7.81
C LEU A 214 9.93 0.33 6.34
N GLU A 215 9.50 1.22 5.45
CA GLU A 215 9.69 1.09 4.00
C GLU A 215 10.41 2.33 3.47
N VAL A 216 11.52 2.11 2.76
CA VAL A 216 12.30 3.17 2.11
C VAL A 216 12.26 2.96 0.61
N LYS A 217 11.84 4.00 -0.11
CA LYS A 217 11.79 4.01 -1.58
C LYS A 217 12.64 5.14 -2.12
N TRP A 218 13.35 4.87 -3.22
CA TRP A 218 14.14 5.89 -3.92
C TRP A 218 14.23 5.54 -5.41
N ASP A 219 14.64 6.53 -6.21
CA ASP A 219 14.80 6.35 -7.64
C ASP A 219 16.22 5.82 -7.97
N GLU A 220 17.15 6.69 -8.32
CA GLU A 220 18.48 6.28 -8.81
C GLU A 220 19.49 6.13 -7.69
N PHE A 221 19.44 6.99 -6.67
CA PHE A 221 20.37 6.93 -5.55
C PHE A 221 19.69 7.21 -4.22
N LEU A 222 20.20 6.61 -3.17
CA LEU A 222 19.80 6.88 -1.80
C LEU A 222 20.88 7.73 -1.12
N PRO A 223 20.58 8.97 -0.69
CA PRO A 223 21.54 9.84 -0.02
C PRO A 223 22.18 9.17 1.20
N GLY A 224 23.49 9.40 1.40
CA GLY A 224 24.27 8.76 2.48
C GLY A 224 23.72 9.02 3.87
N TYR A 225 23.24 10.24 4.15
CA TYR A 225 22.65 10.56 5.46
C TYR A 225 21.35 9.78 5.73
N ILE A 226 20.60 9.40 4.69
CA ILE A 226 19.41 8.54 4.84
C ILE A 226 19.85 7.10 5.13
N LYS A 227 20.89 6.60 4.46
CA LYS A 227 21.45 5.29 4.79
C LYS A 227 21.91 5.24 6.26
N ASN A 228 22.58 6.29 6.71
CA ASN A 228 23.09 6.37 8.08
C ASN A 228 21.98 6.39 9.13
N PHE A 229 20.87 7.13 8.92
CA PHE A 229 19.82 7.17 9.93
C PHE A 229 19.09 5.83 10.08
N ILE A 230 19.01 5.03 9.02
CA ILE A 230 18.38 3.70 9.03
C ILE A 230 19.27 2.67 9.73
N GLN A 231 20.59 2.92 9.85
CA GLN A 231 21.51 1.97 10.48
C GLN A 231 21.20 1.85 11.97
N LEU A 232 20.64 0.71 12.33
CA LEU A 232 20.56 0.19 13.70
C LEU A 232 21.05 -1.26 13.63
N ASP A 233 21.97 -1.63 14.50
CA ASP A 233 22.68 -2.93 14.46
C ASP A 233 21.74 -4.15 14.49
N SER A 234 20.52 -3.99 14.99
CA SER A 234 19.52 -5.05 15.11
C SER A 234 18.38 -4.97 14.10
N LEU A 235 18.45 -4.04 13.12
CA LEU A 235 17.36 -3.85 12.16
C LEU A 235 17.36 -4.96 11.10
N GLN A 236 16.28 -5.72 11.05
CA GLN A 236 16.14 -6.83 10.09
C GLN A 236 15.61 -6.35 8.74
N TRP A 237 16.48 -6.39 7.73
CA TRP A 237 16.09 -6.23 6.34
C TRP A 237 15.36 -7.49 5.85
N GLY A 238 14.30 -7.32 5.06
CA GLY A 238 13.57 -8.46 4.53
C GLY A 238 12.54 -8.12 3.45
N SER A 239 12.10 -9.14 2.75
CA SER A 239 11.06 -9.02 1.73
C SER A 239 9.66 -9.02 2.36
N PHE A 240 9.32 -7.96 3.10
CA PHE A 240 8.03 -7.84 3.77
C PHE A 240 6.90 -7.58 2.78
N SER A 241 5.90 -8.43 2.74
CA SER A 241 4.68 -8.23 1.95
C SER A 241 3.46 -8.25 2.86
N LYS A 242 2.84 -7.06 3.07
CA LYS A 242 1.60 -6.94 3.85
C LYS A 242 0.49 -7.86 3.32
N TYR A 243 0.34 -7.93 1.98
CA TYR A 243 -0.59 -8.86 1.34
C TYR A 243 -0.34 -10.31 1.78
N TYR A 244 0.91 -10.79 1.64
CA TYR A 244 1.28 -12.16 1.97
C TYR A 244 1.01 -12.48 3.45
N LEU A 245 1.44 -11.60 4.36
CA LEU A 245 1.21 -11.78 5.79
C LEU A 245 -0.27 -11.86 6.14
N CYS A 246 -1.07 -10.90 5.62
CA CYS A 246 -2.50 -10.88 5.87
C CYS A 246 -3.21 -12.09 5.27
N ARG A 247 -2.77 -12.56 4.11
CA ARG A 247 -3.33 -13.73 3.45
C ARG A 247 -2.99 -15.01 4.22
N LYS A 248 -1.73 -15.17 4.59
CA LYS A 248 -1.25 -16.30 5.41
C LYS A 248 -1.98 -16.36 6.75
N TYR A 249 -2.15 -15.23 7.42
CA TYR A 249 -2.88 -15.14 8.68
C TYR A 249 -4.34 -15.60 8.55
N ASN A 250 -5.05 -15.15 7.53
CA ASN A 250 -6.45 -15.52 7.31
C ASN A 250 -6.63 -16.98 6.84
N ALA A 251 -5.69 -17.52 6.05
CA ALA A 251 -5.78 -18.88 5.53
C ALA A 251 -5.44 -19.95 6.59
N TYR A 252 -4.52 -19.65 7.50
CA TYR A 252 -3.93 -20.65 8.42
C TYR A 252 -4.13 -20.34 9.91
N GLY A 253 -5.05 -19.44 10.25
CA GLY A 253 -5.46 -19.23 11.65
C GLY A 253 -4.39 -18.64 12.57
N GLY A 254 -3.49 -17.79 12.03
CA GLY A 254 -2.57 -16.99 12.83
C GLY A 254 -1.39 -17.79 13.40
N ILE A 255 -0.44 -18.17 12.57
CA ILE A 255 0.88 -18.54 13.05
C ILE A 255 1.55 -17.25 13.54
N ARG A 256 1.75 -17.13 14.86
CA ARG A 256 2.59 -16.07 15.44
C ARG A 256 4.00 -16.25 14.90
N ILE A 257 4.50 -15.23 14.20
CA ILE A 257 5.92 -15.09 13.86
C ILE A 257 6.62 -14.47 15.05
#